data_9ce0da1a9159f7ce7cab3e659cd66f9e
#
_entry.id   9ce0da1a9159f7ce7cab3e659cd66f9e
#
_cell.length_a   1.000
_cell.length_b   1.000
_cell.length_c   1.000
_cell.angle_alpha   90.00
_cell.angle_beta   90.00
_cell.angle_gamma   90.00
#
_symmetry.space_group_name_H-M   'P 1'
#
loop_
_entity.id
_entity.type
_entity.pdbx_description
1 polymer ?
#
loop_
_entity_poly.entity_id
_entity_poly.type
_entity_poly.pdbx_seq_one_letter_code
_entity_poly.pdbx_strand_id
1 'polypeptide(L)'
;MKFENIFWPDSQLVKIQIEYNYAGLVIWNDVLKKHLLVKCSGFAGINNLCIWDDTIILNANVYPVRDADNDFVRNLYKAYDRDVDYGGRVLSSGLLELRIELVNYISFSVYCQKIDVVEYGDEKRQTNN
;
A
#
# COMPACT_ATOMS: atom_id res chain seq x y z
N MET A 1 1.98 14.64 -4.40
CA MET A 1 2.46 14.09 -5.69
C MET A 1 1.70 12.83 -6.02
N LYS A 2 1.57 12.54 -7.30
CA LYS A 2 0.76 11.41 -7.75
C LYS A 2 1.62 10.15 -7.87
N PHE A 3 1.07 9.04 -7.41
CA PHE A 3 1.75 7.75 -7.45
C PHE A 3 2.23 7.39 -8.85
N GLU A 4 1.42 7.58 -9.87
CA GLU A 4 1.71 7.23 -11.25
C GLU A 4 2.79 8.11 -11.90
N ASN A 5 3.14 9.22 -11.30
CA ASN A 5 4.16 10.14 -11.81
C ASN A 5 5.55 9.87 -11.22
N ILE A 6 5.68 8.87 -10.37
CA ILE A 6 6.93 8.56 -9.69
C ILE A 6 7.57 7.34 -10.32
N PHE A 7 8.88 7.41 -10.55
CA PHE A 7 9.64 6.26 -11.05
C PHE A 7 10.03 5.39 -9.85
N TRP A 8 9.37 4.25 -9.69
CA TRP A 8 9.55 3.37 -8.54
C TRP A 8 10.69 2.36 -8.66
N PRO A 9 11.03 1.84 -9.86
CA PRO A 9 12.15 0.89 -9.96
C PRO A 9 13.44 1.46 -9.36
N ASP A 10 14.23 0.58 -8.74
CA ASP A 10 15.48 0.89 -8.04
C ASP A 10 15.31 1.70 -6.75
N SER A 11 14.08 2.01 -6.37
CA SER A 11 13.80 2.59 -5.06
C SER A 11 13.93 1.52 -3.98
N GLN A 12 14.12 1.94 -2.75
CA GLN A 12 14.31 1.03 -1.62
C GLN A 12 13.15 1.13 -0.64
N LEU A 13 12.52 0.01 -0.37
CA LEU A 13 11.51 -0.07 0.69
C LEU A 13 12.22 -0.06 2.03
N VAL A 14 11.99 1.00 2.81
CA VAL A 14 12.69 1.21 4.07
C VAL A 14 11.91 0.62 5.24
N LYS A 15 10.58 0.84 5.25
CA LYS A 15 9.76 0.39 6.36
C LYS A 15 8.29 0.35 5.96
N ILE A 16 7.56 -0.57 6.59
CA ILE A 16 6.10 -0.62 6.50
C ILE A 16 5.56 -0.39 7.91
N GLN A 17 4.59 0.51 8.02
CA GLN A 17 3.96 0.85 9.27
C GLN A 17 2.47 0.57 9.15
N ILE A 18 1.94 -0.31 9.99
CA ILE A 18 0.54 -0.72 9.93
C ILE A 18 -0.15 -0.26 11.20
N GLU A 19 -1.25 0.46 11.03
CA GLU A 19 -2.11 0.92 12.11
C GLU A 19 -3.54 0.60 11.76
N TYR A 20 -4.45 0.82 12.71
CA TYR A 20 -5.87 0.65 12.42
C TYR A 20 -6.29 1.54 11.25
N ASN A 21 -6.86 0.93 10.22
CA ASN A 21 -7.39 1.62 9.04
C ASN A 21 -6.34 2.40 8.23
N TYR A 22 -5.05 2.06 8.41
CA TYR A 22 -3.96 2.78 7.76
C TYR A 22 -2.74 1.90 7.57
N ALA A 23 -2.09 2.02 6.43
CA ALA A 23 -0.78 1.45 6.21
C ALA A 23 0.10 2.49 5.50
N GLY A 24 1.32 2.66 5.98
CA GLY A 24 2.28 3.59 5.39
C GLY A 24 3.54 2.85 4.96
N LEU A 25 4.00 3.12 3.75
CA LEU A 25 5.24 2.57 3.23
C LEU A 25 6.25 3.70 3.06
N VAL A 26 7.37 3.62 3.76
CA VAL A 26 8.46 4.59 3.60
C VAL A 26 9.43 4.03 2.57
N ILE A 27 9.64 4.79 1.51
CA ILE A 27 10.44 4.36 0.35
C ILE A 27 11.47 5.44 0.05
N TRP A 28 12.74 5.05 -0.03
CA TRP A 28 13.78 5.91 -0.55
C TRP A 28 13.71 5.90 -2.07
N ASN A 29 13.44 7.07 -2.67
CA ASN A 29 13.37 7.19 -4.12
C ASN A 29 14.71 7.69 -4.65
N ASP A 30 15.36 6.88 -5.46
CA ASP A 30 16.70 7.16 -5.94
C ASP A 30 16.74 8.28 -6.97
N VAL A 31 15.67 8.49 -7.72
CA VAL A 31 15.60 9.56 -8.71
C VAL A 31 15.42 10.91 -8.02
N LEU A 32 14.50 11.01 -7.08
CA LEU A 32 14.20 12.24 -6.36
C LEU A 32 15.16 12.51 -5.21
N LYS A 33 15.94 11.50 -4.79
CA LYS A 33 16.89 11.59 -3.68
C LYS A 33 16.24 12.02 -2.38
N LYS A 34 15.09 11.41 -2.08
CA LYS A 34 14.36 11.69 -0.84
C LYS A 34 13.51 10.50 -0.43
N HIS A 35 13.11 10.48 0.83
CA HIS A 35 12.17 9.50 1.35
C HIS A 35 10.75 9.94 1.03
N LEU A 36 9.97 9.02 0.49
CA LEU A 36 8.55 9.21 0.22
C LEU A 36 7.74 8.34 1.16
N LEU A 37 6.58 8.82 1.55
CA LEU A 37 5.60 8.05 2.31
C LEU A 37 4.40 7.77 1.41
N VAL A 38 4.15 6.50 1.14
CA VAL A 38 2.95 6.06 0.45
C VAL A 38 1.91 5.76 1.51
N LYS A 39 0.87 6.58 1.55
CA LYS A 39 -0.19 6.51 2.58
C LYS A 39 -1.37 5.73 2.01
N CYS A 40 -1.66 4.59 2.61
CA CYS A 40 -2.77 3.72 2.21
C CYS A 40 -3.88 3.86 3.25
N SER A 41 -4.85 4.72 2.97
CA SER A 41 -5.98 4.98 3.86
C SER A 41 -7.14 4.03 3.55
N GLY A 42 -7.95 3.73 4.57
CA GLY A 42 -8.97 2.70 4.40
C GLY A 42 -8.33 1.33 4.19
N PHE A 43 -7.28 1.05 4.97
CA PHE A 43 -6.50 -0.18 4.86
C PHE A 43 -7.36 -1.39 5.18
N ALA A 44 -7.40 -2.35 4.27
CA ALA A 44 -8.21 -3.56 4.42
C ALA A 44 -7.38 -4.81 4.68
N GLY A 45 -6.18 -4.88 4.14
CA GLY A 45 -5.33 -6.04 4.34
C GLY A 45 -4.08 -6.02 3.51
N ILE A 46 -3.16 -6.93 3.82
CA ILE A 46 -1.91 -7.06 3.10
C ILE A 46 -1.69 -8.54 2.79
N ASN A 47 -1.33 -8.83 1.55
CA ASN A 47 -1.16 -10.20 1.06
C ASN A 47 0.31 -10.46 0.76
N ASN A 48 0.80 -11.63 1.16
CA ASN A 48 2.18 -12.09 0.93
C ASN A 48 3.24 -11.27 1.64
N LEU A 49 2.89 -10.60 2.74
CA LEU A 49 3.91 -9.93 3.54
C LEU A 49 4.77 -11.00 4.21
N CYS A 50 6.04 -11.03 3.86
CA CYS A 50 6.98 -11.98 4.41
C CYS A 50 8.30 -11.27 4.72
N ILE A 51 9.19 -11.94 5.41
CA ILE A 51 10.53 -11.41 5.69
C ILE A 51 11.31 -11.40 4.36
N TRP A 52 11.95 -10.28 4.05
CA TRP A 52 12.73 -10.12 2.84
C TRP A 52 14.13 -9.62 3.18
N ASP A 53 15.12 -10.14 2.45
CA ASP A 53 16.51 -9.73 2.60
C ASP A 53 16.86 -8.57 1.70
N ASP A 54 16.19 -8.47 0.56
CA ASP A 54 16.41 -7.43 -0.42
C ASP A 54 15.15 -6.59 -0.53
N THR A 55 15.30 -5.29 -0.29
CA THR A 55 14.19 -4.34 -0.28
C THR A 55 14.15 -3.43 -1.50
N ILE A 56 14.95 -3.73 -2.52
CA ILE A 56 14.97 -2.93 -3.75
C ILE A 56 13.72 -3.25 -4.57
N ILE A 57 13.03 -2.22 -4.99
CA ILE A 57 11.79 -2.32 -5.74
C ILE A 57 12.10 -2.54 -7.22
N LEU A 58 11.51 -3.56 -7.81
CA LEU A 58 11.53 -3.79 -9.24
C LEU A 58 10.39 -3.00 -9.91
N ASN A 59 9.19 -3.11 -9.36
CA ASN A 59 8.00 -2.43 -9.86
C ASN A 59 7.03 -2.12 -8.74
N ALA A 60 6.28 -1.04 -8.89
CA ALA A 60 5.16 -0.71 -8.01
C ALA A 60 4.01 -0.22 -8.88
N ASN A 61 2.83 -0.80 -8.69
CA ASN A 61 1.65 -0.48 -9.50
C ASN A 61 0.40 -0.46 -8.64
N VAL A 62 -0.59 0.33 -9.06
CA VAL A 62 -1.89 0.40 -8.41
C VAL A 62 -2.94 -0.10 -9.37
N TYR A 63 -3.78 -1.02 -8.90
CA TYR A 63 -4.87 -1.60 -9.69
C TYR A 63 -6.19 -1.45 -8.95
N PRO A 64 -7.29 -1.21 -9.67
CA PRO A 64 -8.61 -1.35 -9.07
C PRO A 64 -8.86 -2.82 -8.75
N VAL A 65 -9.41 -3.09 -7.58
CA VAL A 65 -9.70 -4.46 -7.16
C VAL A 65 -11.11 -4.82 -7.59
N ARG A 66 -11.25 -5.98 -8.20
CA ARG A 66 -12.53 -6.55 -8.56
C ARG A 66 -12.90 -7.64 -7.57
N ASP A 67 -14.18 -7.75 -7.34
CA ASP A 67 -14.76 -8.82 -6.57
C ASP A 67 -14.25 -10.16 -7.11
N ALA A 68 -13.75 -11.02 -6.25
CA ALA A 68 -13.27 -12.36 -6.59
C ALA A 68 -12.03 -12.44 -7.49
N ASP A 69 -11.18 -11.41 -7.50
CA ASP A 69 -9.94 -11.47 -8.29
C ASP A 69 -9.01 -12.60 -7.86
N ASN A 70 -8.97 -12.90 -6.56
CA ASN A 70 -8.19 -14.02 -6.03
C ASN A 70 -8.76 -14.45 -4.68
N ASP A 71 -8.21 -15.54 -4.13
CA ASP A 71 -8.70 -16.08 -2.86
C ASP A 71 -8.55 -15.12 -1.70
N PHE A 72 -7.45 -14.36 -1.67
CA PHE A 72 -7.24 -13.38 -0.61
C PHE A 72 -8.32 -12.29 -0.64
N VAL A 73 -8.63 -11.77 -1.83
CA VAL A 73 -9.66 -10.75 -1.99
C VAL A 73 -11.03 -11.30 -1.60
N ARG A 74 -11.37 -12.52 -2.04
CA ARG A 74 -12.63 -13.16 -1.64
C ARG A 74 -12.74 -13.29 -0.13
N ASN A 75 -11.64 -13.66 0.53
CA ASN A 75 -11.64 -13.80 1.99
C ASN A 75 -11.78 -12.46 2.70
N LEU A 76 -11.17 -11.40 2.13
CA LEU A 76 -11.37 -10.04 2.66
C LEU A 76 -12.84 -9.65 2.60
N TYR A 77 -13.49 -9.83 1.45
CA TYR A 77 -14.92 -9.51 1.31
C TYR A 77 -15.77 -10.28 2.30
N LYS A 78 -15.50 -11.57 2.47
CA LYS A 78 -16.23 -12.38 3.45
C LYS A 78 -16.03 -11.90 4.87
N ALA A 79 -14.81 -11.51 5.22
CA ALA A 79 -14.51 -11.05 6.57
C ALA A 79 -15.25 -9.75 6.89
N TYR A 80 -15.28 -8.82 5.94
CA TYR A 80 -15.97 -7.55 6.13
C TYR A 80 -17.49 -7.70 6.06
N ASP A 81 -18.00 -8.62 5.25
CA ASP A 81 -19.44 -8.84 5.13
C ASP A 81 -20.09 -9.37 6.41
N ARG A 82 -19.30 -9.91 7.33
CA ARG A 82 -19.83 -10.35 8.64
C ARG A 82 -20.31 -9.17 9.47
N ASP A 83 -19.74 -8.00 9.24
CA ASP A 83 -20.14 -6.78 9.92
C ASP A 83 -20.90 -5.92 8.92
N VAL A 84 -22.22 -6.06 8.95
CA VAL A 84 -23.10 -5.39 7.98
C VAL A 84 -22.95 -3.88 8.02
N ASP A 85 -22.69 -3.32 9.20
CA ASP A 85 -22.59 -1.86 9.37
C ASP A 85 -21.24 -1.31 8.91
N TYR A 86 -20.24 -2.15 8.88
CA TYR A 86 -18.86 -1.72 8.72
C TYR A 86 -18.22 -2.24 7.42
N GLY A 87 -18.13 -3.57 7.30
CA GLY A 87 -17.32 -4.18 6.26
C GLY A 87 -17.85 -3.99 4.85
N GLY A 88 -19.12 -4.27 4.62
CA GLY A 88 -19.69 -4.19 3.28
C GLY A 88 -19.57 -2.80 2.65
N ARG A 89 -19.70 -1.76 3.44
CA ARG A 89 -19.57 -0.38 2.95
C ARG A 89 -18.13 -0.04 2.57
N VAL A 90 -17.18 -0.52 3.34
CA VAL A 90 -15.76 -0.28 3.06
C VAL A 90 -15.38 -0.83 1.69
N LEU A 91 -15.77 -2.07 1.43
CA LEU A 91 -15.41 -2.73 0.18
C LEU A 91 -16.22 -2.23 -1.01
N SER A 92 -17.47 -1.88 -0.81
CA SER A 92 -18.33 -1.40 -1.90
C SER A 92 -17.94 -0.02 -2.41
N SER A 93 -17.20 0.76 -1.61
CA SER A 93 -16.78 2.10 -2.02
C SER A 93 -15.56 2.11 -2.93
N GLY A 94 -15.03 0.95 -3.28
CA GLY A 94 -13.88 0.81 -4.16
C GLY A 94 -12.60 0.50 -3.41
N LEU A 95 -12.01 -0.62 -3.72
CA LEU A 95 -10.77 -1.07 -3.13
C LEU A 95 -9.67 -1.01 -4.18
N LEU A 96 -8.50 -0.55 -3.78
CA LEU A 96 -7.31 -0.50 -4.63
C LEU A 96 -6.30 -1.52 -4.14
N GLU A 97 -5.55 -2.07 -5.08
CA GLU A 97 -4.41 -2.95 -4.78
C GLU A 97 -3.14 -2.20 -5.12
N LEU A 98 -2.29 -1.94 -4.12
CA LEU A 98 -0.93 -1.48 -4.34
C LEU A 98 -0.04 -2.71 -4.37
N ARG A 99 0.47 -3.05 -5.54
CA ARG A 99 1.34 -4.21 -5.72
C ARG A 99 2.79 -3.77 -5.82
N ILE A 100 3.62 -4.30 -4.94
CA ILE A 100 5.06 -4.03 -4.90
C ILE A 100 5.79 -5.32 -5.26
N GLU A 101 6.62 -5.27 -6.30
CA GLU A 101 7.50 -6.37 -6.67
C GLU A 101 8.93 -5.99 -6.32
N LEU A 102 9.61 -6.88 -5.61
CA LEU A 102 11.01 -6.68 -5.23
C LEU A 102 11.93 -7.43 -6.19
N VAL A 103 13.19 -7.01 -6.26
CA VAL A 103 14.14 -7.59 -7.20
C VAL A 103 14.46 -9.07 -6.94
N ASN A 104 14.16 -9.59 -5.76
CA ASN A 104 14.29 -11.01 -5.44
C ASN A 104 13.05 -11.83 -5.84
N TYR A 105 12.16 -11.26 -6.64
CA TYR A 105 10.92 -11.87 -7.13
C TYR A 105 9.86 -12.12 -6.06
N ILE A 106 10.05 -11.58 -4.87
CA ILE A 106 8.99 -11.55 -3.86
C ILE A 106 8.08 -10.36 -4.18
N SER A 107 6.78 -10.59 -4.15
CA SER A 107 5.81 -9.50 -4.32
C SER A 107 4.79 -9.57 -3.21
N PHE A 108 4.28 -8.40 -2.83
CA PHE A 108 3.18 -8.30 -1.87
C PHE A 108 2.21 -7.22 -2.33
N SER A 109 1.00 -7.28 -1.78
CA SER A 109 -0.05 -6.34 -2.15
C SER A 109 -0.69 -5.75 -0.90
N VAL A 110 -0.92 -4.44 -0.94
CA VAL A 110 -1.64 -3.70 0.09
C VAL A 110 -3.00 -3.33 -0.48
N TYR A 111 -4.07 -3.68 0.24
CA TYR A 111 -5.45 -3.39 -0.18
C TYR A 111 -5.99 -2.25 0.66
N CYS A 112 -6.44 -1.18 0.01
CA CYS A 112 -6.88 0.04 0.69
C CYS A 112 -7.86 0.80 -0.19
N GLN A 113 -8.46 1.85 0.35
CA GLN A 113 -9.43 2.65 -0.39
C GLN A 113 -8.79 3.85 -1.10
N LYS A 114 -7.71 4.39 -0.54
CA LYS A 114 -7.10 5.60 -1.06
C LYS A 114 -5.59 5.54 -0.90
N ILE A 115 -4.88 6.03 -1.91
CA ILE A 115 -3.41 6.08 -1.90
C ILE A 115 -2.97 7.51 -2.16
N ASP A 116 -2.17 8.06 -1.25
CA ASP A 116 -1.52 9.36 -1.38
C ASP A 116 -0.02 9.20 -1.22
N VAL A 117 0.75 10.04 -1.90
CA VAL A 117 2.20 10.07 -1.76
C VAL A 117 2.63 11.43 -1.28
N VAL A 118 3.39 11.48 -0.20
CA VAL A 118 3.94 12.72 0.34
C VAL A 118 5.41 12.54 0.66
N GLU A 119 6.13 13.64 0.81
CA GLU A 119 7.51 13.57 1.28
C GLU A 119 7.50 13.25 2.77
N TYR A 120 8.26 12.26 3.18
CA TYR A 120 8.21 11.74 4.56
C TYR A 120 8.61 12.79 5.59
N GLY A 121 9.61 13.61 5.28
CA GLY A 121 10.03 14.68 6.18
C GLY A 121 8.96 15.73 6.43
N ASP A 122 8.22 16.10 5.38
CA ASP A 122 7.14 17.07 5.48
C ASP A 122 5.98 16.56 6.33
N GLU A 123 5.66 15.26 6.20
CA GLU A 123 4.65 14.62 7.02
C GLU A 123 4.98 14.76 8.51
N LYS A 124 6.23 14.49 8.89
CA LYS A 124 6.67 14.61 10.28
C LYS A 124 6.59 16.04 10.79
N ARG A 125 6.97 17.01 9.96
CA ARG A 125 6.91 18.43 10.35
C ARG A 125 5.48 18.88 10.59
N GLN A 126 4.55 18.46 9.76
CA GLN A 126 3.14 18.79 9.94
C GLN A 126 2.59 18.21 11.24
N THR A 127 3.02 17.02 11.61
CA THR A 127 2.58 16.37 12.84
C THR A 127 3.04 17.10 14.09
N ASN A 128 4.19 17.76 14.03
CA ASN A 128 4.80 18.45 15.17
C ASN A 128 4.29 19.88 15.36
N ASN A 129 3.50 20.36 14.45
CA ASN A 129 2.90 21.67 14.56
C ASN A 129 1.49 21.57 15.16
#